data_224d60157478101ccaf77e6322611e23
#
_entry.id   224d60157478101ccaf77e6322611e23
#
_cell.length_a   1.000
_cell.length_b   1.000
_cell.length_c   1.000
_cell.angle_alpha   90.00
_cell.angle_beta   90.00
_cell.angle_gamma   90.00
#
_symmetry.space_group_name_H-M   'P 1'
#
loop_
_entity.id
_entity.type
_entity.pdbx_description
1 polymer ?
#
loop_
_entity_poly.entity_id
_entity_poly.type
_entity_poly.pdbx_seq_one_letter_code
_entity_poly.pdbx_strand_id
1 'polypeptide(L)'
;LGKLFNKKIHNAIQTNGILIDEQWAKFLKKNEFLVGISIDGDQEFHDIYRRTITNGSTFRKVSKGLRYLEEYGVEYNTLTVVNNFNVKYPLEIYRFLKSIDSKFIQFIPVIETKDIDENFKPSWIDDKNFKVRPTDFSIDPLAYANFMNTIFDEWIKEDVTKVSIRMFDSL
;
A
#
# COMPACT_ATOMS: atom_id res chain seq x y z
N LEU A 1 -29.20 -9.60 -1.98
CA LEU A 1 -29.59 -8.17 -1.97
C LEU A 1 -29.48 -7.55 -3.36
N GLY A 2 -28.35 -7.72 -4.11
CA GLY A 2 -28.19 -7.10 -5.45
C GLY A 2 -29.28 -7.47 -6.44
N LYS A 3 -29.66 -8.73 -6.51
CA LYS A 3 -30.75 -9.21 -7.42
C LYS A 3 -32.08 -8.58 -7.10
N LEU A 4 -32.45 -8.35 -5.83
CA LEU A 4 -33.68 -7.74 -5.38
C LEU A 4 -33.85 -6.28 -5.84
N PHE A 5 -32.72 -5.56 -5.98
CA PHE A 5 -32.73 -4.13 -6.30
C PHE A 5 -32.11 -3.82 -7.68
N ASN A 6 -31.85 -4.84 -8.48
CA ASN A 6 -31.16 -4.72 -9.77
C ASN A 6 -29.84 -3.92 -9.67
N LYS A 7 -29.07 -4.17 -8.60
CA LYS A 7 -27.78 -3.53 -8.33
C LYS A 7 -26.66 -4.55 -8.42
N LYS A 8 -25.57 -4.18 -9.07
CA LYS A 8 -24.32 -4.94 -9.02
C LYS A 8 -23.56 -4.54 -7.74
N ILE A 9 -23.24 -5.53 -6.91
CA ILE A 9 -22.42 -5.34 -5.70
C ILE A 9 -20.98 -5.67 -6.06
N HIS A 10 -20.07 -4.73 -5.83
CA HIS A 10 -18.65 -4.95 -5.96
C HIS A 10 -18.05 -5.13 -4.57
N ASN A 11 -17.34 -6.23 -4.38
CA ASN A 11 -16.68 -6.55 -3.12
C ASN A 11 -15.22 -6.10 -3.19
N ALA A 12 -14.74 -5.46 -2.14
CA ALA A 12 -13.32 -5.14 -1.99
C ALA A 12 -12.85 -5.43 -0.57
N ILE A 13 -11.58 -5.79 -0.42
CA ILE A 13 -10.94 -6.02 0.88
C ILE A 13 -9.53 -5.47 0.84
N GLN A 14 -9.10 -4.83 1.93
CA GLN A 14 -7.69 -4.49 2.16
C GLN A 14 -7.11 -5.43 3.21
N THR A 15 -5.90 -5.93 2.95
CA THR A 15 -5.25 -6.88 3.84
C THR A 15 -3.73 -6.74 3.79
N ASN A 16 -3.07 -7.15 4.88
CA ASN A 16 -1.62 -7.32 4.89
C ASN A 16 -1.15 -8.59 4.14
N GLY A 17 -2.06 -9.40 3.63
CA GLY A 17 -1.78 -10.55 2.78
C GLY A 17 -1.14 -11.78 3.45
N ILE A 18 -0.79 -11.71 4.73
CA ILE A 18 -0.02 -12.77 5.41
C ILE A 18 -0.77 -14.09 5.60
N LEU A 19 -2.10 -14.05 5.54
CA LEU A 19 -2.99 -15.21 5.70
C LEU A 19 -3.62 -15.68 4.38
N ILE A 20 -3.29 -15.05 3.26
CA ILE A 20 -3.80 -15.47 1.96
C ILE A 20 -3.14 -16.81 1.60
N ASP A 21 -3.97 -17.81 1.42
CA ASP A 21 -3.64 -19.16 0.95
C ASP A 21 -4.48 -19.50 -0.28
N GLU A 22 -4.34 -20.73 -0.73
CA GLU A 22 -5.08 -21.25 -1.88
C GLU A 22 -6.61 -21.19 -1.69
N GLN A 23 -7.10 -21.49 -0.49
CA GLN A 23 -8.54 -21.46 -0.20
C GLN A 23 -9.09 -20.06 -0.26
N TRP A 24 -8.35 -19.09 0.33
CA TRP A 24 -8.67 -17.68 0.24
C TRP A 24 -8.66 -17.17 -1.20
N ALA A 25 -7.64 -17.50 -1.99
CA ALA A 25 -7.57 -17.07 -3.38
C ALA A 25 -8.76 -17.59 -4.20
N LYS A 26 -9.13 -18.86 -4.06
CA LYS A 26 -10.33 -19.44 -4.69
C LYS A 26 -11.62 -18.73 -4.27
N PHE A 27 -11.76 -18.44 -2.98
CA PHE A 27 -12.93 -17.72 -2.46
C PHE A 27 -13.03 -16.30 -3.02
N LEU A 28 -11.92 -15.55 -2.99
CA LEU A 28 -11.85 -14.19 -3.48
C LEU A 28 -12.16 -14.11 -4.98
N LYS A 29 -11.60 -15.03 -5.78
CA LYS A 29 -11.90 -15.15 -7.21
C LYS A 29 -13.37 -15.45 -7.48
N LYS A 30 -13.89 -16.49 -6.81
CA LYS A 30 -15.29 -16.92 -6.99
C LYS A 30 -16.28 -15.81 -6.68
N ASN A 31 -15.98 -14.94 -5.74
CA ASN A 31 -16.85 -13.86 -5.29
C ASN A 31 -16.47 -12.48 -5.87
N GLU A 32 -15.62 -12.45 -6.89
CA GLU A 32 -15.21 -11.23 -7.62
C GLU A 32 -14.72 -10.11 -6.68
N PHE A 33 -13.85 -10.46 -5.72
CA PHE A 33 -13.25 -9.46 -4.84
C PHE A 33 -12.10 -8.73 -5.54
N LEU A 34 -12.06 -7.40 -5.36
CA LEU A 34 -10.85 -6.62 -5.56
C LEU A 34 -10.05 -6.62 -4.26
N VAL A 35 -8.78 -7.01 -4.32
CA VAL A 35 -7.94 -7.17 -3.14
C VAL A 35 -6.87 -6.08 -3.08
N GLY A 36 -6.88 -5.28 -2.03
CA GLY A 36 -5.79 -4.34 -1.71
C GLY A 36 -4.74 -5.03 -0.85
N ILE A 37 -3.53 -5.22 -1.38
CA ILE A 37 -2.41 -5.85 -0.66
C ILE A 37 -1.43 -4.80 -0.17
N SER A 38 -1.15 -4.84 1.13
CA SER A 38 -0.12 -3.98 1.72
C SER A 38 1.28 -4.56 1.50
N ILE A 39 2.11 -3.87 0.70
CA ILE A 39 3.51 -4.23 0.48
C ILE A 39 4.33 -2.95 0.24
N ASP A 40 5.43 -2.75 0.99
CA ASP A 40 6.15 -1.47 1.01
C ASP A 40 7.48 -1.51 0.22
N GLY A 41 7.66 -2.49 -0.64
CA GLY A 41 8.86 -2.76 -1.42
C GLY A 41 9.31 -4.21 -1.24
N ASP A 42 10.56 -4.50 -1.54
CA ASP A 42 11.17 -5.80 -1.31
C ASP A 42 11.30 -6.12 0.20
N GLN A 43 11.95 -7.21 0.54
CA GLN A 43 12.08 -7.65 1.94
C GLN A 43 12.76 -6.61 2.82
N GLU A 44 13.74 -5.89 2.30
CA GLU A 44 14.49 -4.88 3.06
C GLU A 44 13.58 -3.72 3.45
N PHE A 45 12.82 -3.16 2.51
CA PHE A 45 11.89 -2.06 2.78
C PHE A 45 10.65 -2.52 3.56
N HIS A 46 10.07 -3.65 3.17
CA HIS A 46 8.83 -4.15 3.77
C HIS A 46 9.01 -4.47 5.26
N ASP A 47 10.07 -5.19 5.61
CA ASP A 47 10.31 -5.68 6.97
C ASP A 47 10.84 -4.61 7.94
N ILE A 48 11.00 -3.35 7.52
CA ILE A 48 11.34 -2.26 8.45
C ILE A 48 10.19 -2.04 9.43
N TYR A 49 8.97 -1.90 8.93
CA TYR A 49 7.79 -1.58 9.74
C TYR A 49 6.75 -2.70 9.75
N ARG A 50 6.74 -3.60 8.76
CA ARG A 50 5.77 -4.69 8.68
C ARG A 50 6.34 -5.98 9.22
N ARG A 51 6.32 -6.09 10.54
CA ARG A 51 6.84 -7.26 11.27
C ARG A 51 5.72 -7.97 12.03
N THR A 52 5.97 -9.21 12.40
CA THR A 52 5.12 -9.94 13.36
C THR A 52 5.25 -9.33 14.75
N ILE A 53 4.31 -9.66 15.65
CA ILE A 53 4.37 -9.26 17.07
C ILE A 53 5.70 -9.70 17.72
N THR A 54 6.28 -10.81 17.25
CA THR A 54 7.58 -11.34 17.70
C THR A 54 8.76 -10.77 16.91
N ASN A 55 8.56 -9.66 16.19
CA ASN A 55 9.57 -8.97 15.39
C ASN A 55 10.14 -9.76 14.20
N GLY A 56 9.44 -10.81 13.75
CA GLY A 56 9.83 -11.61 12.59
C GLY A 56 9.39 -10.98 11.26
N SER A 57 10.04 -11.37 10.15
CA SER A 57 9.68 -10.98 8.79
C SER A 57 8.26 -11.41 8.42
N THR A 58 7.54 -10.52 7.72
CA THR A 58 6.25 -10.85 7.09
C THR A 58 6.34 -10.94 5.56
N PHE A 59 7.40 -10.43 4.95
CA PHE A 59 7.58 -10.34 3.50
C PHE A 59 7.34 -11.66 2.76
N ARG A 60 7.96 -12.76 3.23
CA ARG A 60 7.80 -14.08 2.60
C ARG A 60 6.37 -14.58 2.60
N LYS A 61 5.59 -14.26 3.66
CA LYS A 61 4.18 -14.65 3.75
C LYS A 61 3.32 -13.84 2.79
N VAL A 62 3.56 -12.53 2.71
CA VAL A 62 2.86 -11.64 1.77
C VAL A 62 3.17 -12.04 0.33
N SER A 63 4.45 -12.26 -0.02
CA SER A 63 4.85 -12.72 -1.37
C SER A 63 4.23 -14.07 -1.74
N LYS A 64 4.06 -14.97 -0.77
CA LYS A 64 3.35 -16.23 -0.99
C LYS A 64 1.86 -15.98 -1.26
N GLY A 65 1.23 -15.06 -0.51
CA GLY A 65 -0.16 -14.66 -0.71
C GLY A 65 -0.38 -14.04 -2.11
N LEU A 66 0.52 -13.15 -2.54
CA LEU A 66 0.49 -12.56 -3.89
C LEU A 66 0.53 -13.63 -4.98
N ARG A 67 1.43 -14.61 -4.87
CA ARG A 67 1.49 -15.71 -5.85
C ARG A 67 0.17 -16.49 -5.94
N TYR A 68 -0.52 -16.72 -4.83
CA TYR A 68 -1.84 -17.35 -4.89
C TYR A 68 -2.87 -16.47 -5.59
N LEU A 69 -2.86 -15.15 -5.34
CA LEU A 69 -3.78 -14.24 -6.05
C LEU A 69 -3.53 -14.26 -7.56
N GLU A 70 -2.27 -14.24 -8.00
CA GLU A 70 -1.88 -14.34 -9.40
C GLU A 70 -2.29 -15.68 -10.02
N GLU A 71 -1.94 -16.80 -9.38
CA GLU A 71 -2.24 -18.16 -9.82
C GLU A 71 -3.74 -18.37 -10.05
N TYR A 72 -4.58 -17.82 -9.18
CA TYR A 72 -6.03 -17.92 -9.27
C TYR A 72 -6.68 -16.76 -10.04
N GLY A 73 -5.89 -15.83 -10.58
CA GLY A 73 -6.37 -14.69 -11.36
C GLY A 73 -7.27 -13.75 -10.57
N VAL A 74 -6.98 -13.54 -9.28
CA VAL A 74 -7.69 -12.56 -8.44
C VAL A 74 -7.16 -11.17 -8.77
N GLU A 75 -8.05 -10.20 -8.99
CA GLU A 75 -7.65 -8.81 -9.19
C GLU A 75 -7.14 -8.19 -7.89
N TYR A 76 -5.98 -7.56 -7.94
CA TYR A 76 -5.42 -6.90 -6.77
C TYR A 76 -4.71 -5.57 -7.10
N ASN A 77 -4.68 -4.71 -6.10
CA ASN A 77 -3.89 -3.47 -6.07
C ASN A 77 -2.81 -3.61 -5.00
N THR A 78 -1.66 -3.00 -5.19
CA THR A 78 -0.68 -2.83 -4.11
C THR A 78 -0.85 -1.48 -3.43
N LEU A 79 -0.77 -1.51 -2.10
CA LEU A 79 -0.76 -0.32 -1.24
C LEU A 79 0.58 -0.23 -0.54
N THR A 80 1.35 0.79 -0.89
CA THR A 80 2.69 1.03 -0.38
C THR A 80 2.69 2.25 0.53
N VAL A 81 3.00 2.06 1.79
CA VAL A 81 3.18 3.18 2.73
C VAL A 81 4.55 3.78 2.53
N VAL A 82 4.57 5.08 2.21
CA VAL A 82 5.81 5.86 2.05
C VAL A 82 6.11 6.58 3.36
N ASN A 83 7.26 6.30 3.92
CA ASN A 83 7.73 6.79 5.22
C ASN A 83 9.10 7.48 5.10
N ASN A 84 9.64 7.98 6.20
CA ASN A 84 10.92 8.69 6.25
C ASN A 84 12.13 7.88 5.78
N PHE A 85 12.03 6.56 5.74
CA PHE A 85 13.10 5.68 5.27
C PHE A 85 13.00 5.41 3.78
N ASN A 86 11.87 4.83 3.33
CA ASN A 86 11.72 4.33 1.95
C ASN A 86 11.48 5.45 0.92
N VAL A 87 11.12 6.67 1.36
CA VAL A 87 11.01 7.86 0.49
C VAL A 87 12.28 8.18 -0.29
N LYS A 88 13.43 7.70 0.18
CA LYS A 88 14.74 7.93 -0.45
C LYS A 88 15.01 6.99 -1.64
N TYR A 89 14.15 6.01 -1.86
CA TYR A 89 14.35 4.92 -2.81
C TYR A 89 13.16 4.74 -3.78
N PRO A 90 12.72 5.82 -4.47
CA PRO A 90 11.52 5.78 -5.30
C PRO A 90 11.60 4.75 -6.43
N LEU A 91 12.73 4.69 -7.15
CA LEU A 91 12.87 3.81 -8.30
C LEU A 91 13.03 2.34 -7.90
N GLU A 92 13.72 2.06 -6.80
CA GLU A 92 13.88 0.71 -6.27
C GLU A 92 12.52 0.12 -5.89
N ILE A 93 11.69 0.90 -5.19
CA ILE A 93 10.34 0.50 -4.80
C ILE A 93 9.45 0.34 -6.04
N TYR A 94 9.46 1.29 -6.95
CA TYR A 94 8.64 1.24 -8.14
C TYR A 94 9.00 0.03 -9.03
N ARG A 95 10.29 -0.20 -9.27
CA ARG A 95 10.78 -1.35 -10.03
C ARG A 95 10.44 -2.69 -9.38
N PHE A 96 10.53 -2.76 -8.04
CA PHE A 96 10.09 -3.93 -7.30
C PHE A 96 8.59 -4.20 -7.53
N LEU A 97 7.73 -3.18 -7.39
CA LEU A 97 6.28 -3.33 -7.60
C LEU A 97 5.96 -3.78 -9.03
N LYS A 98 6.69 -3.29 -10.03
CA LYS A 98 6.60 -3.79 -11.42
C LYS A 98 7.04 -5.24 -11.54
N SER A 99 8.09 -5.65 -10.82
CA SER A 99 8.63 -7.03 -10.88
C SER A 99 7.67 -8.09 -10.33
N ILE A 100 6.73 -7.69 -9.48
CA ILE A 100 5.64 -8.54 -8.97
C ILE A 100 4.34 -8.33 -9.75
N ASP A 101 4.40 -7.87 -10.99
CA ASP A 101 3.28 -7.60 -11.90
C ASP A 101 2.15 -6.74 -11.29
N SER A 102 2.49 -5.85 -10.34
CA SER A 102 1.51 -4.92 -9.80
C SER A 102 1.11 -3.89 -10.85
N LYS A 103 -0.13 -3.98 -11.33
CA LYS A 103 -0.67 -3.08 -12.36
C LYS A 103 -1.41 -1.88 -11.79
N PHE A 104 -1.80 -1.94 -10.53
CA PHE A 104 -2.50 -0.88 -9.82
C PHE A 104 -1.76 -0.58 -8.52
N ILE A 105 -1.14 0.58 -8.46
CA ILE A 105 -0.29 0.99 -7.34
C ILE A 105 -0.86 2.21 -6.65
N GLN A 106 -0.92 2.16 -5.33
CA GLN A 106 -1.24 3.31 -4.51
C GLN A 106 -0.11 3.58 -3.52
N PHE A 107 0.53 4.75 -3.64
CA PHE A 107 1.48 5.26 -2.66
C PHE A 107 0.74 6.09 -1.61
N ILE A 108 0.95 5.78 -0.33
CA ILE A 108 0.25 6.39 0.79
C ILE A 108 1.30 7.04 1.71
N PRO A 109 1.39 8.38 1.78
CA PRO A 109 2.31 9.02 2.69
C PRO A 109 1.89 8.76 4.13
N VAL A 110 2.82 8.37 4.99
CA VAL A 110 2.55 8.26 6.43
C VAL A 110 2.71 9.63 7.08
N ILE A 111 1.64 10.08 7.70
CA ILE A 111 1.62 11.31 8.51
C ILE A 111 0.97 10.94 9.83
N GLU A 112 1.79 10.82 10.86
CA GLU A 112 1.32 10.63 12.22
C GLU A 112 1.86 11.73 13.12
N THR A 113 1.06 12.13 14.08
CA THR A 113 1.43 13.18 15.03
C THR A 113 1.51 12.61 16.44
N LYS A 114 2.46 13.10 17.23
CA LYS A 114 2.56 12.84 18.65
C LYS A 114 2.41 14.14 19.43
N ASP A 115 1.81 14.06 20.60
CA ASP A 115 1.81 15.15 21.56
C ASP A 115 3.24 15.51 21.97
N ILE A 116 3.51 16.77 22.31
CA ILE A 116 4.80 17.19 22.83
C ILE A 116 5.11 16.48 24.15
N ASP A 117 4.08 16.08 24.90
CA ASP A 117 4.17 15.31 26.15
C ASP A 117 4.29 13.77 25.91
N GLU A 118 4.62 13.33 24.68
CA GLU A 118 4.82 11.94 24.26
C GLU A 118 3.58 11.05 24.25
N ASN A 119 2.39 11.57 24.53
CA ASN A 119 1.15 10.83 24.39
C ASN A 119 0.71 10.83 22.92
N PHE A 120 0.57 9.63 22.34
CA PHE A 120 0.05 9.48 20.99
C PHE A 120 -1.40 9.95 20.94
N LYS A 121 -1.69 10.99 20.13
CA LYS A 121 -3.07 11.40 19.84
C LYS A 121 -3.35 11.36 18.35
N PRO A 122 -4.49 10.80 17.95
CA PRO A 122 -4.89 10.76 16.55
C PRO A 122 -5.02 12.17 15.97
N SER A 123 -4.62 12.34 14.71
CA SER A 123 -4.58 13.61 13.98
C SER A 123 -5.95 14.29 13.79
N TRP A 124 -7.06 13.60 14.07
CA TRP A 124 -8.42 14.14 13.94
C TRP A 124 -8.97 14.81 15.22
N ILE A 125 -8.18 14.88 16.29
CA ILE A 125 -8.59 15.63 17.49
C ILE A 125 -8.24 17.10 17.27
N ASP A 126 -9.23 17.88 16.87
CA ASP A 126 -9.13 19.34 16.70
C ASP A 126 -9.25 20.03 18.07
N ASP A 127 -8.19 19.96 18.86
CA ASP A 127 -8.05 20.75 20.07
C ASP A 127 -7.01 21.85 19.84
N LYS A 128 -7.46 23.10 19.73
CA LYS A 128 -6.62 24.27 19.48
C LYS A 128 -5.50 24.49 20.50
N ASN A 129 -5.54 23.79 21.62
CA ASN A 129 -4.54 23.83 22.68
C ASN A 129 -3.47 22.74 22.55
N PHE A 130 -3.61 21.80 21.60
CA PHE A 130 -2.63 20.76 21.39
C PHE A 130 -1.45 21.23 20.53
N LYS A 131 -0.27 21.19 21.12
CA LYS A 131 0.99 21.29 20.38
C LYS A 131 1.40 19.89 19.93
N VAL A 132 1.03 19.52 18.72
CA VAL A 132 1.42 18.25 18.10
C VAL A 132 2.63 18.46 17.18
N ARG A 133 3.50 17.46 17.09
CA ARG A 133 4.56 17.38 16.09
C ARG A 133 4.46 16.07 15.31
N PRO A 134 4.91 16.02 14.07
CA PRO A 134 5.02 14.75 13.33
C PRO A 134 5.90 13.75 14.11
N THR A 135 5.56 12.47 14.00
CA THR A 135 6.43 11.39 14.50
C THR A 135 7.69 11.28 13.65
N ASP A 136 8.74 10.62 14.17
CA ASP A 136 10.02 10.50 13.49
C ASP A 136 9.95 9.64 12.22
N PHE A 137 8.89 8.83 12.04
CA PHE A 137 8.64 8.05 10.83
C PHE A 137 7.68 8.72 9.85
N SER A 138 7.08 9.87 10.24
CA SER A 138 6.30 10.69 9.32
C SER A 138 7.18 11.24 8.20
N ILE A 139 6.58 11.33 7.01
CA ILE A 139 7.28 11.82 5.83
C ILE A 139 7.22 13.35 5.73
N ASP A 140 8.32 13.93 5.32
CA ASP A 140 8.34 15.35 4.91
C ASP A 140 7.57 15.53 3.59
N PRO A 141 6.69 16.56 3.48
CA PRO A 141 5.90 16.77 2.27
C PRO A 141 6.71 16.99 0.99
N LEU A 142 7.85 17.69 1.09
CA LEU A 142 8.72 17.92 -0.07
C LEU A 142 9.45 16.65 -0.48
N ALA A 143 9.87 15.83 0.49
CA ALA A 143 10.47 14.53 0.21
C ALA A 143 9.46 13.61 -0.49
N TYR A 144 8.18 13.62 -0.07
CA TYR A 144 7.12 12.87 -0.76
C TYR A 144 6.86 13.37 -2.17
N ALA A 145 6.82 14.69 -2.37
CA ALA A 145 6.67 15.27 -3.70
C ALA A 145 7.81 14.85 -4.65
N ASN A 146 9.06 14.90 -4.17
CA ASN A 146 10.21 14.44 -4.94
C ASN A 146 10.17 12.93 -5.25
N PHE A 147 9.72 12.10 -4.29
CA PHE A 147 9.48 10.67 -4.49
C PHE A 147 8.50 10.43 -5.62
N MET A 148 7.34 11.10 -5.59
CA MET A 148 6.31 10.95 -6.62
C MET A 148 6.76 11.48 -7.99
N ASN A 149 7.44 12.63 -8.05
CA ASN A 149 7.99 13.19 -9.29
C ASN A 149 9.01 12.25 -9.93
N THR A 150 9.90 11.66 -9.13
CA THR A 150 10.90 10.68 -9.63
C THR A 150 10.23 9.45 -10.23
N ILE A 151 9.16 8.95 -9.61
CA ILE A 151 8.38 7.84 -10.15
C ILE A 151 7.63 8.27 -11.41
N PHE A 152 7.06 9.47 -11.44
CA PHE A 152 6.35 10.00 -12.61
C PHE A 152 7.27 10.08 -13.83
N ASP A 153 8.50 10.60 -13.66
CA ASP A 153 9.50 10.70 -14.73
C ASP A 153 9.91 9.34 -15.31
N GLU A 154 9.85 8.28 -14.52
CA GLU A 154 10.08 6.91 -15.00
C GLU A 154 8.82 6.32 -15.64
N TRP A 155 7.67 6.48 -15.00
CA TRP A 155 6.38 5.94 -15.42
C TRP A 155 5.95 6.47 -16.79
N ILE A 156 6.13 7.79 -17.04
CA ILE A 156 5.67 8.43 -18.27
C ILE A 156 6.40 7.92 -19.52
N LYS A 157 7.59 7.34 -19.36
CA LYS A 157 8.39 6.85 -20.51
C LYS A 157 7.78 5.61 -21.15
N GLU A 158 7.30 4.66 -20.34
CA GLU A 158 6.94 3.33 -20.85
C GLU A 158 5.69 2.71 -20.22
N ASP A 159 5.18 3.25 -19.10
CA ASP A 159 4.23 2.57 -18.23
C ASP A 159 2.82 3.19 -18.24
N VAL A 160 2.59 4.31 -18.93
CA VAL A 160 1.33 5.10 -18.93
C VAL A 160 0.07 4.25 -19.18
N THR A 161 0.14 3.23 -20.03
CA THR A 161 -1.00 2.35 -20.33
C THR A 161 -0.89 0.97 -19.70
N LYS A 162 0.19 0.71 -18.98
CA LYS A 162 0.52 -0.62 -18.42
C LYS A 162 0.37 -0.69 -16.92
N VAL A 163 0.68 0.40 -16.23
CA VAL A 163 0.65 0.51 -14.77
C VAL A 163 -0.17 1.74 -14.39
N SER A 164 -1.23 1.54 -13.66
CA SER A 164 -2.05 2.60 -13.07
C SER A 164 -1.44 3.01 -11.72
N ILE A 165 -1.15 4.27 -11.57
CA ILE A 165 -0.75 4.86 -10.28
C ILE A 165 -1.83 5.85 -9.90
N ARG A 166 -2.55 5.57 -8.82
CA ARG A 166 -3.76 6.29 -8.43
C ARG A 166 -3.65 7.83 -8.49
N MET A 167 -2.48 8.37 -8.13
CA MET A 167 -2.27 9.82 -8.16
C MET A 167 -2.10 10.35 -9.59
N PHE A 168 -1.54 9.55 -10.49
CA PHE A 168 -1.27 9.97 -11.87
C PHE A 168 -2.49 9.80 -12.78
N ASP A 169 -3.38 8.88 -12.45
CA ASP A 169 -4.62 8.62 -13.23
C ASP A 169 -5.60 9.82 -13.20
N SER A 170 -5.36 10.80 -12.34
CA SER A 170 -6.16 12.02 -12.22
C SER A 170 -5.56 13.23 -12.92
N LEU A 171 -4.44 13.05 -13.63
CA LEU A 171 -3.80 14.09 -14.45
C LEU A 171 -4.22 14.01 -15.91
#